data_49c9b67665f2b54abb41596fcb9f92b7
#
_entry.id   49c9b67665f2b54abb41596fcb9f92b7
#
_cell.length_a   1.000
_cell.length_b   1.000
_cell.length_c   1.000
_cell.angle_alpha   90.00
_cell.angle_beta   90.00
_cell.angle_gamma   90.00
#
_symmetry.space_group_name_H-M   'P 1'
#
loop_
_entity.id
_entity.type
_entity.pdbx_description
1 polymer ?
#
loop_
_entity_poly.entity_id
_entity_poly.type
_entity_poly.pdbx_seq_one_letter_code
_entity_poly.pdbx_strand_id
1 'polypeptide(L)'
;VKNQLADSLIAGIDYSSRDVILACRDLIGVKNPRNLLKPTFSASFILERENETYILADAAACKHPTPDQLYDIAVQTVETASKIFPIPKVAFLSFSTKGSGGRDETIDLIQETIVKLKASHPELLVDGELQLDAAINPRIGQKKAPDSPVAGFANTLIVSDLNTGNILYKAMEQFGGFTAAGPILQGFNAPISDLSRGSTEEDVLKVIEYMLLLAKH
;
A
#
# COMPACT_ATOMS: atom_id res chain seq x y z
N VAL A 1 -12.32 9.24 17.78
CA VAL A 1 -11.41 9.61 16.71
C VAL A 1 -11.67 11.05 16.31
N LYS A 2 -12.77 11.39 15.62
CA LYS A 2 -13.07 12.77 15.15
C LYS A 2 -13.00 13.82 16.28
N ASN A 3 -13.50 13.49 17.46
CA ASN A 3 -13.52 14.37 18.62
C ASN A 3 -12.29 14.19 19.55
N GLN A 4 -11.24 13.53 19.07
CA GLN A 4 -9.99 13.27 19.81
C GLN A 4 -10.17 12.45 21.11
N LEU A 5 -11.26 11.69 21.25
CA LEU A 5 -11.51 10.78 22.38
C LEU A 5 -10.86 9.39 22.17
N ALA A 6 -10.37 9.13 20.96
CA ALA A 6 -9.63 7.92 20.58
C ALA A 6 -8.67 8.28 19.44
N ASP A 7 -7.54 7.59 19.35
CA ASP A 7 -6.47 7.88 18.38
C ASP A 7 -6.65 7.12 17.06
N SER A 8 -7.34 5.98 17.10
CA SER A 8 -7.57 5.13 15.93
C SER A 8 -8.93 4.43 16.00
N LEU A 9 -9.33 3.79 14.90
CA LEU A 9 -10.54 2.96 14.81
C LEU A 9 -10.20 1.61 14.21
N ILE A 10 -10.64 0.54 14.86
CA ILE A 10 -10.65 -0.82 14.29
C ILE A 10 -12.12 -1.23 14.20
N ALA A 11 -12.54 -1.63 13.00
CA ALA A 11 -13.91 -2.05 12.70
C ALA A 11 -13.88 -3.28 11.78
N GLY A 12 -15.04 -3.73 11.31
CA GLY A 12 -15.15 -4.87 10.40
C GLY A 12 -15.70 -6.13 11.08
N ILE A 13 -15.20 -7.29 10.67
CA ILE A 13 -15.59 -8.65 11.07
C ILE A 13 -17.03 -8.97 10.61
N ASP A 14 -18.06 -8.36 11.21
CA ASP A 14 -19.47 -8.61 10.88
C ASP A 14 -20.03 -7.68 9.79
N TYR A 15 -19.37 -6.57 9.51
CA TYR A 15 -19.79 -5.59 8.52
C TYR A 15 -19.04 -5.73 7.20
N SER A 16 -19.66 -5.30 6.11
CA SER A 16 -18.95 -5.23 4.83
C SER A 16 -17.94 -4.09 4.84
N SER A 17 -16.79 -4.28 4.16
CA SER A 17 -15.79 -3.21 3.97
C SER A 17 -16.40 -1.95 3.37
N ARG A 18 -17.43 -2.10 2.52
CA ARG A 18 -18.16 -0.95 1.96
C ARG A 18 -18.83 -0.13 3.06
N ASP A 19 -19.50 -0.77 4.03
CA ASP A 19 -20.23 -0.07 5.08
C ASP A 19 -19.26 0.62 6.04
N VAL A 20 -18.16 -0.05 6.40
CA VAL A 20 -17.09 0.54 7.23
C VAL A 20 -16.47 1.76 6.52
N ILE A 21 -16.11 1.63 5.26
CA ILE A 21 -15.50 2.72 4.47
C ILE A 21 -16.47 3.90 4.34
N LEU A 22 -17.75 3.67 4.05
CA LEU A 22 -18.75 4.74 3.95
C LEU A 22 -18.93 5.47 5.27
N ALA A 23 -19.06 4.74 6.38
CA ALA A 23 -19.16 5.33 7.71
C ALA A 23 -17.92 6.15 8.08
N CYS A 24 -16.73 5.64 7.80
CA CYS A 24 -15.47 6.35 8.04
C CYS A 24 -15.34 7.60 7.18
N ARG A 25 -15.71 7.53 5.90
CA ARG A 25 -15.72 8.68 5.01
C ARG A 25 -16.63 9.80 5.52
N ASP A 26 -17.83 9.46 5.95
CA ASP A 26 -18.84 10.43 6.34
C ASP A 26 -18.58 11.01 7.74
N LEU A 27 -18.02 10.22 8.66
CA LEU A 27 -17.82 10.62 10.06
C LEU A 27 -16.40 11.12 10.35
N ILE A 28 -15.36 10.49 9.82
CA ILE A 28 -13.96 10.84 10.06
C ILE A 28 -13.46 11.76 8.96
N GLY A 29 -13.82 11.47 7.71
CA GLY A 29 -13.44 12.23 6.52
C GLY A 29 -12.15 11.74 5.89
N VAL A 30 -12.02 11.99 4.58
CA VAL A 30 -10.85 11.68 3.76
C VAL A 30 -9.98 12.94 3.64
N LYS A 31 -8.68 12.79 3.80
CA LYS A 31 -7.70 13.86 3.52
C LYS A 31 -7.83 14.31 2.07
N ASN A 32 -7.78 15.61 1.83
CA ASN A 32 -7.88 16.16 0.49
C ASN A 32 -6.82 17.27 0.24
N PRO A 33 -5.52 16.93 0.29
CA PRO A 33 -4.46 17.94 0.16
C PRO A 33 -4.43 18.60 -1.20
N ARG A 34 -4.94 17.95 -2.25
CA ARG A 34 -5.02 18.47 -3.62
C ARG A 34 -6.34 19.13 -3.97
N ASN A 35 -7.26 19.27 -3.01
CA ASN A 35 -8.59 19.86 -3.18
C ASN A 35 -9.40 19.25 -4.34
N LEU A 36 -9.39 17.92 -4.45
CA LEU A 36 -10.09 17.17 -5.48
C LEU A 36 -11.59 17.08 -5.18
N LEU A 37 -12.41 17.00 -6.25
CA LEU A 37 -13.85 16.73 -6.10
C LEU A 37 -14.14 15.37 -5.45
N LYS A 38 -13.28 14.38 -5.70
CA LYS A 38 -13.34 13.05 -5.10
C LYS A 38 -11.94 12.69 -4.61
N PRO A 39 -11.63 12.94 -3.34
CA PRO A 39 -10.34 12.57 -2.78
C PRO A 39 -10.17 11.05 -2.78
N THR A 40 -8.96 10.60 -3.05
CA THR A 40 -8.58 9.19 -3.07
C THR A 40 -8.38 8.70 -1.63
N PHE A 41 -8.85 7.50 -1.35
CA PHE A 41 -8.43 6.69 -0.21
C PHE A 41 -8.00 5.32 -0.72
N SER A 42 -7.16 4.64 0.01
CA SER A 42 -6.59 3.34 -0.34
C SER A 42 -6.55 2.41 0.85
N ALA A 43 -6.06 1.20 0.62
CA ALA A 43 -5.88 0.23 1.70
C ALA A 43 -4.59 -0.55 1.51
N SER A 44 -3.81 -0.68 2.57
CA SER A 44 -2.58 -1.48 2.57
C SER A 44 -2.66 -2.66 3.52
N PHE A 45 -1.86 -3.67 3.23
CA PHE A 45 -1.54 -4.76 4.15
C PHE A 45 -0.06 -4.68 4.52
N ILE A 46 0.22 -4.90 5.80
CA ILE A 46 1.58 -5.12 6.30
C ILE A 46 1.76 -6.63 6.35
N LEU A 47 2.75 -7.11 5.61
CA LEU A 47 3.03 -8.53 5.41
C LEU A 47 4.33 -8.85 6.14
N GLU A 48 4.27 -9.73 7.13
CA GLU A 48 5.41 -10.11 7.96
C GLU A 48 5.69 -11.61 7.91
N ARG A 49 6.96 -11.95 7.81
CA ARG A 49 7.46 -13.32 7.94
C ARG A 49 8.89 -13.29 8.47
N GLU A 50 9.13 -13.86 9.65
CA GLU A 50 10.46 -13.87 10.28
C GLU A 50 11.10 -12.47 10.35
N ASN A 51 12.12 -12.22 9.52
CA ASN A 51 12.82 -10.95 9.44
C ASN A 51 12.44 -10.13 8.20
N GLU A 52 11.40 -10.53 7.49
CA GLU A 52 10.91 -9.86 6.29
C GLU A 52 9.62 -9.12 6.59
N THR A 53 9.58 -7.84 6.23
CA THR A 53 8.37 -7.02 6.34
C THR A 53 8.18 -6.24 5.05
N TYR A 54 6.98 -6.29 4.50
CA TYR A 54 6.57 -5.54 3.33
C TYR A 54 5.27 -4.82 3.57
N ILE A 55 5.07 -3.68 2.91
CA ILE A 55 3.76 -3.05 2.78
C ILE A 55 3.30 -3.20 1.34
N LEU A 56 2.08 -3.66 1.14
CA LEU A 56 1.46 -3.82 -0.17
C LEU A 56 0.20 -2.96 -0.28
N ALA A 57 0.08 -2.13 -1.32
CA ALA A 57 -1.09 -1.32 -1.65
C ALA A 57 -1.27 -1.13 -3.18
N ASP A 58 -2.50 -0.89 -3.68
CA ASP A 58 -3.78 -1.01 -2.99
C ASP A 58 -4.26 -2.47 -3.07
N ALA A 59 -4.75 -2.97 -1.98
CA ALA A 59 -5.16 -4.38 -1.92
C ALA A 59 -6.62 -4.59 -1.43
N ALA A 60 -7.38 -3.49 -1.16
CA ALA A 60 -8.75 -3.61 -0.67
C ALA A 60 -9.73 -2.49 -1.06
N ALA A 61 -9.31 -1.38 -1.66
CA ALA A 61 -10.16 -0.20 -1.85
C ALA A 61 -10.36 0.24 -3.30
N CYS A 62 -9.30 0.52 -4.05
CA CYS A 62 -9.35 1.12 -5.38
C CYS A 62 -9.19 0.08 -6.49
N LYS A 63 -10.26 -0.15 -7.28
CA LYS A 63 -10.28 -1.24 -8.27
C LYS A 63 -9.34 -1.00 -9.46
N HIS A 64 -9.48 0.16 -10.08
CA HIS A 64 -8.76 0.56 -11.29
C HIS A 64 -8.35 2.02 -11.12
N PRO A 65 -7.19 2.29 -10.51
CA PRO A 65 -6.75 3.65 -10.26
C PRO A 65 -6.37 4.35 -11.57
N THR A 66 -6.73 5.61 -11.68
CA THR A 66 -6.14 6.53 -12.65
C THR A 66 -4.70 6.86 -12.24
N PRO A 67 -3.86 7.48 -13.10
CA PRO A 67 -2.52 7.92 -12.72
C PRO A 67 -2.51 8.81 -11.47
N ASP A 68 -3.50 9.70 -11.33
CA ASP A 68 -3.63 10.57 -10.15
C ASP A 68 -4.03 9.82 -8.89
N GLN A 69 -4.89 8.80 -9.02
CA GLN A 69 -5.26 7.94 -7.89
C GLN A 69 -4.10 7.03 -7.49
N LEU A 70 -3.35 6.48 -8.45
CA LEU A 70 -2.18 5.65 -8.16
C LEU A 70 -1.07 6.48 -7.50
N TYR A 71 -0.93 7.75 -7.89
CA TYR A 71 -0.06 8.71 -7.20
C TYR A 71 -0.50 8.91 -5.74
N ASP A 72 -1.79 9.16 -5.47
CA ASP A 72 -2.30 9.32 -4.11
C ASP A 72 -2.10 8.04 -3.28
N ILE A 73 -2.37 6.87 -3.86
CA ILE A 73 -2.13 5.56 -3.22
C ILE A 73 -0.66 5.44 -2.78
N ALA A 74 0.28 5.79 -3.67
CA ALA A 74 1.69 5.72 -3.36
C ALA A 74 2.10 6.68 -2.23
N VAL A 75 1.65 7.94 -2.27
CA VAL A 75 1.91 8.93 -1.22
C VAL A 75 1.37 8.46 0.13
N GLN A 76 0.11 8.00 0.17
CA GLN A 76 -0.52 7.47 1.37
C GLN A 76 0.21 6.24 1.91
N THR A 77 0.70 5.38 1.01
CA THR A 77 1.44 4.18 1.41
C THR A 77 2.83 4.55 1.96
N VAL A 78 3.49 5.56 1.40
CA VAL A 78 4.74 6.09 1.94
C VAL A 78 4.53 6.69 3.34
N GLU A 79 3.42 7.43 3.58
CA GLU A 79 3.09 7.92 4.93
C GLU A 79 2.99 6.77 5.94
N THR A 80 2.31 5.68 5.57
CA THR A 80 2.23 4.47 6.40
C THR A 80 3.59 3.80 6.58
N ALA A 81 4.33 3.61 5.49
CA ALA A 81 5.63 2.96 5.47
C ALA A 81 6.68 3.70 6.31
N SER A 82 6.65 5.03 6.33
CA SER A 82 7.58 5.86 7.11
C SER A 82 7.42 5.74 8.62
N LYS A 83 6.28 5.20 9.09
CA LYS A 83 6.09 4.86 10.51
C LYS A 83 6.68 3.49 10.87
N ILE A 84 6.97 2.65 9.89
CA ILE A 84 7.42 1.26 10.06
C ILE A 84 8.88 1.11 9.65
N PHE A 85 9.27 1.71 8.53
CA PHE A 85 10.62 1.63 7.99
C PHE A 85 11.36 2.95 8.16
N PRO A 86 12.65 2.91 8.54
CA PRO A 86 13.50 4.11 8.53
C PRO A 86 13.57 4.76 7.15
N ILE A 87 13.55 3.95 6.08
CA ILE A 87 13.58 4.40 4.69
C ILE A 87 12.63 3.53 3.87
N PRO A 88 11.46 4.05 3.47
CA PRO A 88 10.61 3.41 2.49
C PRO A 88 11.30 3.29 1.13
N LYS A 89 11.32 2.08 0.57
CA LYS A 89 11.82 1.79 -0.78
C LYS A 89 10.67 1.30 -1.62
N VAL A 90 10.14 2.19 -2.46
CA VAL A 90 8.87 2.00 -3.16
C VAL A 90 9.09 1.39 -4.53
N ALA A 91 8.53 0.21 -4.76
CA ALA A 91 8.51 -0.44 -6.07
C ALA A 91 7.10 -0.52 -6.64
N PHE A 92 6.90 0.02 -7.84
CA PHE A 92 5.68 -0.23 -8.60
C PHE A 92 5.80 -1.55 -9.34
N LEU A 93 4.91 -2.49 -9.00
CA LEU A 93 4.96 -3.86 -9.50
C LEU A 93 4.22 -4.01 -10.84
N SER A 94 4.81 -4.81 -11.71
CA SER A 94 4.24 -5.18 -13.01
C SER A 94 4.76 -6.57 -13.43
N PHE A 95 4.20 -7.10 -14.52
CA PHE A 95 4.75 -8.26 -15.23
C PHE A 95 6.04 -7.92 -16.00
N SER A 96 6.39 -6.65 -16.12
CA SER A 96 7.55 -6.09 -16.81
C SER A 96 8.59 -5.55 -15.84
N THR A 97 9.84 -5.52 -16.27
CA THR A 97 10.94 -4.81 -15.62
C THR A 97 11.66 -3.95 -16.64
N LYS A 98 11.60 -2.61 -16.46
CA LYS A 98 12.32 -1.63 -17.30
C LYS A 98 12.12 -1.85 -18.80
N GLY A 99 10.85 -1.95 -19.21
CA GLY A 99 10.47 -2.07 -20.61
C GLY A 99 10.51 -3.48 -21.18
N SER A 100 10.82 -4.51 -20.38
CA SER A 100 10.90 -5.90 -20.88
C SER A 100 9.57 -6.44 -21.41
N GLY A 101 8.44 -5.89 -20.96
CA GLY A 101 7.09 -6.27 -21.39
C GLY A 101 6.58 -5.55 -22.64
N GLY A 102 7.35 -4.61 -23.20
CA GLY A 102 6.93 -3.79 -24.33
C GLY A 102 5.93 -2.69 -23.95
N ARG A 103 5.05 -2.31 -24.89
CA ARG A 103 4.01 -1.30 -24.63
C ARG A 103 2.77 -1.94 -24.02
N ASP A 104 2.30 -1.36 -22.92
CA ASP A 104 1.11 -1.83 -22.21
C ASP A 104 0.51 -0.69 -21.37
N GLU A 105 -0.80 -0.59 -21.29
CA GLU A 105 -1.51 0.48 -20.55
C GLU A 105 -1.14 0.51 -19.06
N THR A 106 -0.88 -0.65 -18.48
CA THR A 106 -0.45 -0.76 -17.07
C THR A 106 0.96 -0.19 -16.88
N ILE A 107 1.85 -0.43 -17.84
CA ILE A 107 3.21 0.12 -17.83
C ILE A 107 3.15 1.63 -17.98
N ASP A 108 2.35 2.13 -18.91
CA ASP A 108 2.18 3.58 -19.15
C ASP A 108 1.60 4.27 -17.91
N LEU A 109 0.59 3.67 -17.25
CA LEU A 109 0.02 4.13 -15.98
C LEU A 109 1.10 4.27 -14.88
N ILE A 110 1.93 3.24 -14.71
CA ILE A 110 3.01 3.23 -13.71
C ILE A 110 4.05 4.31 -14.03
N GLN A 111 4.50 4.39 -15.27
CA GLN A 111 5.52 5.35 -15.69
C GLN A 111 5.05 6.80 -15.49
N GLU A 112 3.82 7.14 -15.89
CA GLU A 112 3.23 8.46 -15.67
C GLU A 112 3.18 8.79 -14.18
N THR A 113 2.78 7.83 -13.35
CA THR A 113 2.71 7.98 -11.89
C THR A 113 4.08 8.25 -11.28
N ILE A 114 5.11 7.50 -11.69
CA ILE A 114 6.48 7.66 -11.18
C ILE A 114 7.05 9.03 -11.57
N VAL A 115 6.80 9.50 -12.78
CA VAL A 115 7.23 10.84 -13.21
C VAL A 115 6.62 11.92 -12.30
N LYS A 116 5.33 11.84 -11.99
CA LYS A 116 4.64 12.76 -11.08
C LYS A 116 5.21 12.68 -9.66
N LEU A 117 5.46 11.48 -9.15
CA LEU A 117 6.03 11.28 -7.81
C LEU A 117 7.43 11.87 -7.70
N LYS A 118 8.33 11.59 -8.63
CA LYS A 118 9.70 12.12 -8.63
C LYS A 118 9.74 13.64 -8.76
N ALA A 119 8.77 14.23 -9.45
CA ALA A 119 8.68 15.68 -9.58
C ALA A 119 8.23 16.37 -8.30
N SER A 120 7.32 15.76 -7.53
CA SER A 120 6.75 16.34 -6.31
C SER A 120 7.45 15.88 -5.02
N HIS A 121 8.10 14.72 -5.05
CA HIS A 121 8.79 14.09 -3.92
C HIS A 121 10.16 13.55 -4.37
N PRO A 122 11.12 14.42 -4.72
CA PRO A 122 12.43 14.00 -5.24
C PRO A 122 13.28 13.23 -4.22
N GLU A 123 12.94 13.31 -2.93
CA GLU A 123 13.60 12.61 -1.83
C GLU A 123 13.20 11.12 -1.73
N LEU A 124 12.08 10.71 -2.35
CA LEU A 124 11.60 9.34 -2.24
C LEU A 124 12.45 8.37 -3.07
N LEU A 125 12.81 7.25 -2.46
CA LEU A 125 13.36 6.11 -3.19
C LEU A 125 12.21 5.35 -3.85
N VAL A 126 11.94 5.68 -5.11
CA VAL A 126 10.85 5.10 -5.90
C VAL A 126 11.32 4.68 -7.27
N ASP A 127 10.89 3.50 -7.71
CA ASP A 127 11.16 3.01 -9.06
C ASP A 127 10.10 2.01 -9.54
N GLY A 128 10.11 1.72 -10.83
CA GLY A 128 9.22 0.81 -11.55
C GLY A 128 9.29 1.09 -13.04
N GLU A 129 8.61 0.35 -13.85
CA GLU A 129 7.93 -0.88 -13.42
C GLU A 129 8.96 -1.97 -13.11
N LEU A 130 8.67 -2.77 -12.10
CA LEU A 130 9.51 -3.90 -11.69
C LEU A 130 8.65 -5.17 -11.51
N GLN A 131 9.17 -6.31 -11.97
CA GLN A 131 8.60 -7.59 -11.56
C GLN A 131 8.88 -7.81 -10.07
N LEU A 132 8.01 -8.58 -9.39
CA LEU A 132 8.13 -8.82 -7.95
C LEU A 132 9.51 -9.38 -7.57
N ASP A 133 10.00 -10.36 -8.32
CA ASP A 133 11.33 -10.95 -8.10
C ASP A 133 12.47 -9.94 -8.23
N ALA A 134 12.37 -9.03 -9.20
CA ALA A 134 13.34 -7.95 -9.38
C ALA A 134 13.25 -6.89 -8.27
N ALA A 135 12.04 -6.65 -7.72
CA ALA A 135 11.83 -5.67 -6.66
C ALA A 135 12.43 -6.12 -5.32
N ILE A 136 12.31 -7.41 -4.96
CA ILE A 136 12.64 -7.89 -3.61
C ILE A 136 13.88 -8.78 -3.51
N ASN A 137 14.37 -9.35 -4.62
CA ASN A 137 15.53 -10.24 -4.61
C ASN A 137 16.78 -9.50 -5.12
N PRO A 138 17.82 -9.29 -4.26
CA PRO A 138 19.01 -8.50 -4.62
C PRO A 138 19.72 -9.01 -5.87
N ARG A 139 19.87 -10.34 -6.02
CA ARG A 139 20.54 -10.94 -7.18
C ARG A 139 19.79 -10.68 -8.48
N ILE A 140 18.45 -10.75 -8.42
CA ILE A 140 17.60 -10.55 -9.60
C ILE A 140 17.51 -9.06 -9.91
N GLY A 141 17.33 -8.22 -8.90
CA GLY A 141 17.28 -6.77 -9.02
C GLY A 141 18.56 -6.22 -9.68
N GLN A 142 19.72 -6.63 -9.17
CA GLN A 142 21.01 -6.26 -9.76
C GLN A 142 21.16 -6.65 -11.24
N LYS A 143 20.58 -7.79 -11.62
CA LYS A 143 20.64 -8.27 -13.01
C LYS A 143 19.68 -7.55 -13.95
N LYS A 144 18.42 -7.32 -13.48
CA LYS A 144 17.32 -6.81 -14.32
C LYS A 144 17.22 -5.28 -14.32
N ALA A 145 17.64 -4.63 -13.23
CA ALA A 145 17.55 -3.18 -13.03
C ALA A 145 18.72 -2.65 -12.20
N PRO A 146 19.97 -2.73 -12.70
CA PRO A 146 21.18 -2.39 -11.94
C PRO A 146 21.24 -0.92 -11.48
N ASP A 147 20.61 -0.01 -12.23
CA ASP A 147 20.60 1.43 -11.94
C ASP A 147 19.40 1.85 -11.03
N SER A 148 18.59 0.90 -10.61
CA SER A 148 17.42 1.18 -9.77
C SER A 148 17.82 1.40 -8.31
N PRO A 149 17.33 2.48 -7.65
CA PRO A 149 17.64 2.73 -6.25
C PRO A 149 16.89 1.78 -5.29
N VAL A 150 15.93 0.99 -5.79
CA VAL A 150 15.07 0.13 -4.96
C VAL A 150 15.08 -1.34 -5.36
N ALA A 151 15.45 -1.68 -6.60
CA ALA A 151 15.43 -3.06 -7.08
C ALA A 151 16.29 -3.98 -6.19
N GLY A 152 15.69 -5.11 -5.81
CA GLY A 152 16.28 -6.08 -4.89
C GLY A 152 16.10 -5.77 -3.40
N PHE A 153 15.63 -4.57 -3.06
CA PHE A 153 15.55 -4.09 -1.66
C PHE A 153 14.24 -3.35 -1.36
N ALA A 154 13.23 -3.46 -2.22
CA ALA A 154 11.94 -2.84 -1.99
C ALA A 154 11.27 -3.42 -0.74
N ASN A 155 10.69 -2.54 0.08
CA ASN A 155 9.90 -2.88 1.26
C ASN A 155 8.48 -2.33 1.18
N THR A 156 8.20 -1.49 0.17
CA THR A 156 6.91 -0.87 -0.07
C THR A 156 6.51 -1.16 -1.52
N LEU A 157 5.47 -1.97 -1.68
CA LEU A 157 5.05 -2.54 -2.96
C LEU A 157 3.73 -1.91 -3.39
N ILE A 158 3.72 -1.28 -4.56
CA ILE A 158 2.51 -0.67 -5.15
C ILE A 158 2.11 -1.47 -6.37
N VAL A 159 0.85 -1.86 -6.44
CA VAL A 159 0.26 -2.56 -7.58
C VAL A 159 -0.66 -1.64 -8.39
N SER A 160 -0.84 -1.94 -9.66
CA SER A 160 -1.61 -1.13 -10.60
C SER A 160 -3.13 -1.28 -10.47
N ASP A 161 -3.60 -2.34 -9.81
CA ASP A 161 -5.03 -2.65 -9.67
C ASP A 161 -5.32 -3.55 -8.46
N LEU A 162 -6.60 -3.53 -8.06
CA LEU A 162 -7.07 -4.28 -6.89
C LEU A 162 -6.97 -5.80 -7.06
N ASN A 163 -7.16 -6.35 -8.27
CA ASN A 163 -7.06 -7.79 -8.48
C ASN A 163 -5.65 -8.27 -8.14
N THR A 164 -4.66 -7.58 -8.67
CA THR A 164 -3.24 -7.88 -8.42
C THR A 164 -2.93 -7.77 -6.93
N GLY A 165 -3.34 -6.70 -6.26
CA GLY A 165 -3.08 -6.50 -4.84
C GLY A 165 -3.76 -7.55 -3.96
N ASN A 166 -5.04 -7.81 -4.21
CA ASN A 166 -5.82 -8.77 -3.43
C ASN A 166 -5.31 -10.22 -3.58
N ILE A 167 -4.98 -10.62 -4.81
CA ILE A 167 -4.43 -11.96 -5.07
C ILE A 167 -3.04 -12.09 -4.47
N LEU A 168 -2.19 -11.05 -4.61
CA LEU A 168 -0.81 -11.09 -4.14
C LEU A 168 -0.73 -11.22 -2.62
N TYR A 169 -1.45 -10.40 -1.83
CA TYR A 169 -1.34 -10.51 -0.38
C TYR A 169 -1.84 -11.88 0.11
N LYS A 170 -2.95 -12.38 -0.48
CA LYS A 170 -3.47 -13.72 -0.15
C LYS A 170 -2.50 -14.84 -0.54
N ALA A 171 -1.82 -14.71 -1.67
CA ALA A 171 -0.80 -15.68 -2.08
C ALA A 171 0.41 -15.66 -1.14
N MET A 172 0.85 -14.48 -0.72
CA MET A 172 1.93 -14.35 0.27
C MET A 172 1.54 -14.97 1.62
N GLU A 173 0.28 -14.77 2.06
CA GLU A 173 -0.25 -15.37 3.27
C GLU A 173 -0.39 -16.89 3.13
N GLN A 174 -1.12 -17.38 2.13
CA GLN A 174 -1.49 -18.79 2.00
C GLN A 174 -0.33 -19.71 1.55
N PHE A 175 0.55 -19.22 0.68
CA PHE A 175 1.67 -19.98 0.14
C PHE A 175 3.03 -19.53 0.67
N GLY A 176 3.15 -18.24 1.02
CA GLY A 176 4.40 -17.65 1.45
C GLY A 176 4.63 -17.70 2.96
N GLY A 177 3.62 -18.06 3.76
CA GLY A 177 3.72 -18.08 5.22
C GLY A 177 3.87 -16.69 5.86
N PHE A 178 3.41 -15.64 5.17
CA PHE A 178 3.34 -14.30 5.75
C PHE A 178 2.08 -14.15 6.60
N THR A 179 2.19 -13.41 7.69
CA THR A 179 1.04 -12.83 8.39
C THR A 179 0.64 -11.54 7.70
N ALA A 180 -0.65 -11.31 7.45
CA ALA A 180 -1.16 -10.13 6.78
C ALA A 180 -1.96 -9.24 7.74
N ALA A 181 -1.31 -8.22 8.31
CA ALA A 181 -1.99 -7.24 9.16
C ALA A 181 -2.68 -6.16 8.33
N GLY A 182 -4.01 -6.11 8.40
CA GLY A 182 -4.81 -5.15 7.64
C GLY A 182 -6.23 -5.64 7.34
N PRO A 183 -6.94 -4.95 6.39
CA PRO A 183 -6.46 -3.76 5.69
C PRO A 183 -6.38 -2.52 6.57
N ILE A 184 -5.30 -1.78 6.40
CA ILE A 184 -5.15 -0.45 6.97
C ILE A 184 -5.64 0.56 5.94
N LEU A 185 -6.71 1.28 6.29
CA LEU A 185 -7.30 2.28 5.40
C LEU A 185 -6.45 3.55 5.44
N GLN A 186 -6.01 3.99 4.26
CA GLN A 186 -5.12 5.12 4.06
C GLN A 186 -5.86 6.32 3.47
N GLY A 187 -5.32 7.52 3.69
CA GLY A 187 -5.92 8.76 3.20
C GLY A 187 -7.06 9.30 4.05
N PHE A 188 -7.37 8.71 5.20
CA PHE A 188 -8.35 9.24 6.16
C PHE A 188 -7.69 10.19 7.16
N ASN A 189 -8.51 11.00 7.84
CA ASN A 189 -8.04 11.97 8.84
C ASN A 189 -7.58 11.33 10.16
N ALA A 190 -7.68 10.01 10.28
CA ALA A 190 -7.15 9.22 11.40
C ALA A 190 -6.81 7.80 10.93
N PRO A 191 -5.98 7.06 11.67
CA PRO A 191 -5.72 5.65 11.39
C PRO A 191 -6.99 4.80 11.56
N ILE A 192 -7.29 4.00 10.54
CA ILE A 192 -8.47 3.12 10.51
C ILE A 192 -8.05 1.75 9.99
N SER A 193 -8.58 0.69 10.58
CA SER A 193 -8.50 -0.66 10.04
C SER A 193 -9.89 -1.27 9.91
N ASP A 194 -10.09 -2.02 8.82
CA ASP A 194 -11.32 -2.77 8.51
C ASP A 194 -10.99 -4.26 8.49
N LEU A 195 -11.24 -4.95 9.61
CA LEU A 195 -10.91 -6.36 9.77
C LEU A 195 -11.76 -7.25 8.85
N SER A 196 -11.10 -8.22 8.23
CA SER A 196 -11.76 -9.26 7.43
C SER A 196 -12.66 -10.15 8.29
N ARG A 197 -13.72 -10.71 7.71
CA ARG A 197 -14.57 -11.73 8.35
C ARG A 197 -13.81 -13.02 8.69
N GLY A 198 -12.66 -13.23 8.10
CA GLY A 198 -11.79 -14.37 8.39
C GLY A 198 -10.64 -14.05 9.34
N SER A 199 -10.62 -12.86 9.95
CA SER A 199 -9.55 -12.49 10.88
C SER A 199 -9.59 -13.35 12.14
N THR A 200 -8.42 -13.84 12.53
CA THR A 200 -8.19 -14.56 13.79
C THR A 200 -7.90 -13.59 14.94
N GLU A 201 -7.87 -14.07 16.17
CA GLU A 201 -7.44 -13.26 17.32
C GLU A 201 -6.01 -12.73 17.13
N GLU A 202 -5.12 -13.52 16.55
CA GLU A 202 -3.74 -13.12 16.25
C GLU A 202 -3.68 -11.98 15.23
N ASP A 203 -4.49 -12.05 14.17
CA ASP A 203 -4.59 -10.96 13.19
C ASP A 203 -5.09 -9.67 13.83
N VAL A 204 -6.08 -9.76 14.73
CA VAL A 204 -6.60 -8.59 15.46
C VAL A 204 -5.51 -7.96 16.33
N LEU A 205 -4.76 -8.77 17.09
CA LEU A 205 -3.65 -8.29 17.91
C LEU A 205 -2.57 -7.60 17.07
N LYS A 206 -2.20 -8.19 15.94
CA LYS A 206 -1.26 -7.58 14.99
C LYS A 206 -1.75 -6.24 14.45
N VAL A 207 -3.01 -6.16 14.07
CA VAL A 207 -3.61 -4.91 13.61
C VAL A 207 -3.58 -3.86 14.73
N ILE A 208 -3.88 -4.21 15.98
CA ILE A 208 -3.81 -3.29 17.13
C ILE A 208 -2.39 -2.74 17.29
N GLU A 209 -1.35 -3.58 17.22
CA GLU A 209 0.06 -3.16 17.31
C GLU A 209 0.39 -2.09 16.27
N TYR A 210 0.02 -2.32 14.99
CA TYR A 210 0.26 -1.35 13.93
C TYR A 210 -0.59 -0.09 14.06
N MET A 211 -1.85 -0.20 14.48
CA MET A 211 -2.72 0.96 14.68
C MET A 211 -2.19 1.88 15.80
N LEU A 212 -1.62 1.31 16.86
CA LEU A 212 -0.94 2.07 17.92
C LEU A 212 0.32 2.77 17.40
N LEU A 213 1.08 2.11 16.51
CA LEU A 213 2.26 2.70 15.88
C LEU A 213 1.89 3.86 14.96
N LEU A 214 0.84 3.69 14.14
CA LEU A 214 0.36 4.69 13.20
C LEU A 214 -0.29 5.90 13.90
N ALA A 215 -0.87 5.71 15.07
CA ALA A 215 -1.50 6.76 15.88
C ALA A 215 -0.49 7.66 16.61
N LYS A 216 0.78 7.23 16.75
CA LYS A 216 1.82 8.06 17.35
C LYS A 216 2.13 9.27 16.46
N HIS A 217 2.01 10.46 17.03
CA HIS A 217 2.32 11.75 16.39
C HIS A 217 3.82 12.01 16.30
#